data_512aa34cb0294948a29de7e00f8144ba
#
_entry.id   512aa34cb0294948a29de7e00f8144ba
#
_cell.length_a   1.000
_cell.length_b   1.000
_cell.length_c   1.000
_cell.angle_alpha   90.00
_cell.angle_beta   90.00
_cell.angle_gamma   90.00
#
_symmetry.space_group_name_H-M   'P 1'
#
loop_
_entity.id
_entity.type
_entity.pdbx_description
1 polymer ?
#
loop_
_entity_poly.entity_id
_entity_poly.type
_entity_poly.pdbx_seq_one_letter_code
_entity_poly.pdbx_strand_id
1 'polypeptide(L)'
;MSSHQTKKLAQIAQLDHFAPGDYLFHVGQPVQALFNIISGVAKLIAEPADHRPLVIGFAFSHDSLGQFSPPTYTRSAQAITQLTAYTLPHDRLNHLLTADTSLHQRLLNQFCANLRSTQAHLLTRRAPPPQRIAAFLLCLHERTAPDPQDPTLLIIPMRRIDIADFLALSTASLRRILGWFQTSQWIEHLSAHRIRILNPQALTRLAAGSPPTPHPTQGAAS
;
A
#
# COMPACT_ATOMS: atom_id res chain seq x y z
N MET A 1 19.66 -6.27 6.94
CA MET A 1 19.78 -7.32 8.02
C MET A 1 21.13 -7.99 7.85
N SER A 2 21.78 -8.42 8.97
CA SER A 2 22.97 -9.26 8.86
C SER A 2 22.57 -10.68 8.43
N SER A 3 23.45 -11.38 7.70
CA SER A 3 23.21 -12.77 7.26
C SER A 3 22.81 -13.71 8.43
N HIS A 4 23.35 -13.46 9.63
CA HIS A 4 23.04 -14.24 10.83
C HIS A 4 21.61 -13.99 11.34
N GLN A 5 21.12 -12.77 11.32
CA GLN A 5 19.75 -12.43 11.75
C GLN A 5 18.69 -12.94 10.77
N THR A 6 19.00 -12.90 9.48
CA THR A 6 18.13 -13.51 8.45
C THR A 6 18.00 -15.01 8.66
N LYS A 7 19.10 -15.70 8.98
CA LYS A 7 19.08 -17.15 9.29
C LYS A 7 18.23 -17.46 10.54
N LYS A 8 18.34 -16.66 11.60
CA LYS A 8 17.53 -16.86 12.83
C LYS A 8 16.04 -16.67 12.55
N LEU A 9 15.65 -15.65 11.80
CA LEU A 9 14.25 -15.46 11.42
C LEU A 9 13.76 -16.59 10.50
N ALA A 10 14.59 -17.03 9.56
CA ALA A 10 14.24 -18.15 8.66
C ALA A 10 13.99 -19.46 9.41
N GLN A 11 14.62 -19.69 10.57
CA GLN A 11 14.40 -20.89 11.38
C GLN A 11 13.01 -20.95 12.01
N ILE A 12 12.38 -19.82 12.26
CA ILE A 12 11.04 -19.72 12.88
C ILE A 12 9.95 -19.40 11.88
N ALA A 13 10.32 -18.92 10.69
CA ALA A 13 9.39 -18.53 9.63
C ALA A 13 8.76 -19.75 8.96
N GLN A 14 7.47 -19.63 8.67
CA GLN A 14 6.72 -20.54 7.80
C GLN A 14 6.39 -19.82 6.51
N LEU A 15 6.44 -20.53 5.39
CA LEU A 15 6.05 -19.96 4.10
C LEU A 15 4.58 -20.27 3.87
N ASP A 16 3.75 -19.24 3.84
CA ASP A 16 2.31 -19.38 3.62
C ASP A 16 1.89 -18.71 2.31
N HIS A 17 0.86 -19.29 1.69
CA HIS A 17 0.26 -18.83 0.45
C HIS A 17 -1.22 -18.50 0.69
N PHE A 18 -1.64 -17.35 0.18
CA PHE A 18 -3.01 -16.85 0.31
C PHE A 18 -3.59 -16.60 -1.08
N ALA A 19 -4.76 -17.15 -1.36
CA ALA A 19 -5.50 -16.84 -2.57
C ALA A 19 -6.13 -15.44 -2.50
N PRO A 20 -6.47 -14.80 -3.63
CA PRO A 20 -7.22 -13.56 -3.61
C PRO A 20 -8.53 -13.69 -2.82
N GLY A 21 -8.73 -12.85 -1.82
CA GLY A 21 -9.87 -12.89 -0.90
C GLY A 21 -9.58 -13.55 0.44
N ASP A 22 -8.51 -14.33 0.58
CA ASP A 22 -8.14 -14.94 1.85
C ASP A 22 -7.71 -13.87 2.87
N TYR A 23 -8.02 -14.13 4.14
CA TYR A 23 -7.59 -13.28 5.23
C TYR A 23 -6.31 -13.84 5.86
N LEU A 24 -5.33 -12.96 6.06
CA LEU A 24 -4.14 -13.27 6.84
C LEU A 24 -4.50 -13.29 8.33
N PHE A 25 -5.35 -12.36 8.74
CA PHE A 25 -5.92 -12.27 10.09
C PHE A 25 -7.16 -11.37 10.10
N HIS A 26 -8.02 -11.55 11.09
CA HIS A 26 -9.20 -10.72 11.32
C HIS A 26 -9.04 -9.84 12.56
N VAL A 27 -9.71 -8.68 12.55
CA VAL A 27 -9.88 -7.84 13.75
C VAL A 27 -10.49 -8.66 14.87
N GLY A 28 -10.02 -8.43 16.11
CA GLY A 28 -10.51 -9.13 17.30
C GLY A 28 -9.91 -10.53 17.53
N GLN A 29 -9.30 -11.15 16.54
CA GLN A 29 -8.59 -12.43 16.75
C GLN A 29 -7.34 -12.23 17.62
N PRO A 30 -6.97 -13.23 18.45
CA PRO A 30 -5.69 -13.21 19.14
C PRO A 30 -4.51 -13.02 18.18
N VAL A 31 -3.53 -12.24 18.60
CA VAL A 31 -2.31 -12.04 17.80
C VAL A 31 -1.50 -13.32 17.80
N GLN A 32 -1.46 -14.03 16.69
CA GLN A 32 -0.76 -15.29 16.53
C GLN A 32 0.57 -15.17 15.81
N ALA A 33 0.70 -14.21 14.89
CA ALA A 33 1.88 -14.08 14.04
C ALA A 33 2.09 -12.66 13.53
N LEU A 34 3.33 -12.42 13.08
CA LEU A 34 3.70 -11.34 12.18
C LEU A 34 3.89 -11.93 10.77
N PHE A 35 3.41 -11.21 9.75
CA PHE A 35 3.53 -11.62 8.35
C PHE A 35 4.47 -10.67 7.61
N ASN A 36 5.44 -11.22 6.90
CA ASN A 36 6.31 -10.44 6.01
C ASN A 36 6.01 -10.83 4.56
N ILE A 37 5.47 -9.89 3.78
CA ILE A 37 5.04 -10.16 2.41
C ILE A 37 6.25 -10.33 1.51
N ILE A 38 6.33 -11.46 0.81
CA ILE A 38 7.34 -11.76 -0.22
C ILE A 38 6.85 -11.28 -1.58
N SER A 39 5.60 -11.62 -1.92
CA SER A 39 4.98 -11.24 -3.18
C SER A 39 3.47 -11.07 -3.01
N GLY A 40 2.86 -10.31 -3.91
CA GLY A 40 1.44 -10.01 -3.88
C GLY A 40 1.11 -8.72 -3.16
N VAL A 41 -0.20 -8.45 -3.04
CA VAL A 41 -0.76 -7.24 -2.43
C VAL A 41 -1.87 -7.63 -1.47
N ALA A 42 -1.85 -7.03 -0.30
CA ALA A 42 -2.94 -7.11 0.68
C ALA A 42 -3.56 -5.74 0.94
N LYS A 43 -4.79 -5.73 1.44
CA LYS A 43 -5.44 -4.55 1.99
C LYS A 43 -5.64 -4.68 3.48
N LEU A 44 -5.56 -3.56 4.18
CA LEU A 44 -5.87 -3.42 5.59
C LEU A 44 -7.27 -2.83 5.73
N ILE A 45 -8.10 -3.47 6.56
CA ILE A 45 -9.52 -3.15 6.72
C ILE A 45 -9.73 -2.77 8.18
N ALA A 46 -10.27 -1.57 8.41
CA ALA A 46 -10.84 -1.18 9.70
C ALA A 46 -12.34 -1.48 9.70
N GLU A 47 -12.84 -1.95 10.83
CA GLU A 47 -14.26 -2.27 11.05
C GLU A 47 -14.78 -1.43 12.22
N PRO A 48 -15.10 -0.13 11.99
CA PRO A 48 -15.69 0.71 13.02
C PRO A 48 -17.08 0.19 13.40
N ALA A 49 -17.43 0.27 14.69
CA ALA A 49 -18.68 -0.29 15.22
C ALA A 49 -19.96 0.23 14.52
N ASP A 50 -19.94 1.51 14.12
CA ASP A 50 -21.12 2.20 13.56
C ASP A 50 -21.04 2.41 12.04
N HIS A 51 -20.03 1.86 11.37
CA HIS A 51 -19.79 2.09 9.94
C HIS A 51 -19.44 0.82 9.20
N ARG A 52 -19.65 0.83 7.88
CA ARG A 52 -19.18 -0.26 7.03
C ARG A 52 -17.66 -0.44 7.11
N PRO A 53 -17.15 -1.65 6.87
CA PRO A 53 -15.71 -1.88 6.75
C PRO A 53 -15.06 -0.94 5.73
N LEU A 54 -13.93 -0.34 6.08
CA LEU A 54 -13.21 0.64 5.27
C LEU A 54 -11.78 0.16 5.00
N VAL A 55 -11.33 0.29 3.77
CA VAL A 55 -9.92 0.09 3.44
C VAL A 55 -9.10 1.28 3.93
N ILE A 56 -8.16 0.99 4.85
CA ILE A 56 -7.31 2.00 5.49
C ILE A 56 -5.85 1.96 5.03
N GLY A 57 -5.48 0.93 4.26
CA GLY A 57 -4.12 0.78 3.76
C GLY A 57 -3.99 -0.35 2.76
N PHE A 58 -2.86 -0.34 2.06
CA PHE A 58 -2.40 -1.43 1.21
C PHE A 58 -0.99 -1.83 1.63
N ALA A 59 -0.70 -3.11 1.53
CA ALA A 59 0.61 -3.67 1.82
C ALA A 59 1.12 -4.44 0.62
N PHE A 60 2.41 -4.30 0.35
CA PHE A 60 3.11 -4.81 -0.83
C PHE A 60 4.27 -5.70 -0.42
N SER A 61 5.01 -6.21 -1.38
CA SER A 61 6.26 -6.95 -1.12
C SER A 61 7.18 -6.15 -0.20
N HIS A 62 7.81 -6.83 0.74
CA HIS A 62 8.67 -6.31 1.81
C HIS A 62 7.97 -5.58 2.95
N ASP A 63 6.64 -5.45 2.92
CA ASP A 63 5.91 -4.96 4.08
C ASP A 63 5.71 -6.05 5.13
N SER A 64 5.69 -5.61 6.39
CA SER A 64 5.33 -6.45 7.53
C SER A 64 3.95 -6.09 8.02
N LEU A 65 3.10 -7.11 8.18
CA LEU A 65 1.75 -7.01 8.70
C LEU A 65 1.63 -7.75 10.02
N GLY A 66 0.76 -7.27 10.90
CA GLY A 66 0.52 -7.83 12.24
C GLY A 66 0.78 -6.81 13.33
N GLN A 67 0.85 -7.28 14.55
CA GLN A 67 1.04 -6.48 15.77
C GLN A 67 1.89 -7.25 16.78
N PHE A 68 2.59 -6.53 17.67
CA PHE A 68 3.25 -7.13 18.85
C PHE A 68 2.40 -6.99 20.12
N SER A 69 1.50 -6.02 20.15
CA SER A 69 0.60 -5.67 21.26
C SER A 69 -0.52 -4.80 20.70
N PRO A 70 -1.73 -4.87 21.13
CA PRO A 70 -2.39 -5.62 22.22
C PRO A 70 -2.64 -7.09 21.87
N PRO A 71 -3.33 -7.86 22.74
CA PRO A 71 -3.51 -9.31 22.58
C PRO A 71 -4.32 -9.71 21.33
N THR A 72 -5.07 -8.76 20.74
CA THR A 72 -5.91 -9.01 19.57
C THR A 72 -5.57 -8.05 18.42
N TYR A 73 -5.76 -8.50 17.18
CA TYR A 73 -5.60 -7.64 16.02
C TYR A 73 -6.64 -6.51 16.03
N THR A 74 -6.19 -5.28 15.76
CA THR A 74 -7.04 -4.07 15.73
C THR A 74 -7.63 -3.78 14.36
N ARG A 75 -7.29 -4.59 13.35
CA ARG A 75 -7.72 -4.49 11.95
C ARG A 75 -7.63 -5.86 11.30
N SER A 76 -8.32 -6.04 10.18
CA SER A 76 -8.19 -7.22 9.33
C SER A 76 -7.18 -6.98 8.22
N ALA A 77 -6.52 -8.06 7.72
CA ALA A 77 -5.70 -8.03 6.52
C ALA A 77 -6.18 -9.09 5.53
N GLN A 78 -6.47 -8.69 4.28
CA GLN A 78 -7.01 -9.55 3.24
C GLN A 78 -6.15 -9.47 1.98
N ALA A 79 -5.81 -10.61 1.40
CA ALA A 79 -5.10 -10.71 0.12
C ALA A 79 -5.97 -10.15 -1.03
N ILE A 80 -5.39 -9.29 -1.86
CA ILE A 80 -6.02 -8.78 -3.09
C ILE A 80 -5.60 -9.64 -4.30
N THR A 81 -4.34 -10.04 -4.32
CA THR A 81 -3.76 -10.92 -5.34
C THR A 81 -3.34 -12.23 -4.71
N GLN A 82 -2.89 -13.20 -5.52
CA GLN A 82 -2.08 -14.29 -4.98
C GLN A 82 -0.97 -13.68 -4.14
N LEU A 83 -0.88 -14.09 -2.88
CA LEU A 83 0.06 -13.52 -1.92
C LEU A 83 0.88 -14.63 -1.27
N THR A 84 2.17 -14.40 -1.16
CA THR A 84 3.09 -15.25 -0.42
C THR A 84 3.72 -14.44 0.70
N ALA A 85 3.74 -14.97 1.90
CA ALA A 85 4.33 -14.31 3.06
C ALA A 85 5.11 -15.30 3.94
N TYR A 86 6.14 -14.79 4.61
CA TYR A 86 6.69 -15.45 5.78
C TYR A 86 5.82 -15.14 6.98
N THR A 87 5.27 -16.19 7.59
CA THR A 87 4.54 -16.14 8.86
C THR A 87 5.51 -16.41 9.99
N LEU A 88 5.64 -15.46 10.89
CA LEU A 88 6.51 -15.52 12.06
C LEU A 88 5.63 -15.71 13.30
N PRO A 89 5.52 -16.92 13.89
CA PRO A 89 4.70 -17.16 15.06
C PRO A 89 5.13 -16.28 16.23
N HIS A 90 4.14 -15.63 16.86
CA HIS A 90 4.36 -14.60 17.89
C HIS A 90 5.25 -15.08 19.03
N ASP A 91 4.98 -16.27 19.56
CA ASP A 91 5.75 -16.79 20.71
C ASP A 91 7.22 -17.04 20.34
N ARG A 92 7.47 -17.67 19.17
CA ARG A 92 8.83 -17.92 18.71
C ARG A 92 9.59 -16.63 18.42
N LEU A 93 8.87 -15.65 17.83
CA LEU A 93 9.44 -14.34 17.55
C LEU A 93 9.81 -13.61 18.84
N ASN A 94 8.93 -13.61 19.85
CA ASN A 94 9.21 -13.00 21.15
C ASN A 94 10.43 -13.63 21.84
N HIS A 95 10.55 -14.95 21.85
CA HIS A 95 11.74 -15.62 22.37
C HIS A 95 13.01 -15.18 21.63
N LEU A 96 12.95 -15.07 20.32
CA LEU A 96 14.08 -14.62 19.52
C LEU A 96 14.45 -13.16 19.79
N LEU A 97 13.46 -12.27 19.95
CA LEU A 97 13.67 -10.85 20.24
C LEU A 97 14.22 -10.61 21.65
N THR A 98 13.82 -11.43 22.60
CA THR A 98 14.38 -11.39 23.97
C THR A 98 15.85 -11.81 23.99
N ALA A 99 16.23 -12.78 23.15
CA ALA A 99 17.60 -13.29 23.04
C ALA A 99 18.52 -12.42 22.17
N ASP A 100 17.98 -11.58 21.29
CA ASP A 100 18.75 -10.78 20.33
C ASP A 100 18.27 -9.32 20.31
N THR A 101 18.84 -8.52 21.21
CA THR A 101 18.53 -7.08 21.35
C THR A 101 18.77 -6.30 20.05
N SER A 102 19.75 -6.68 19.24
CA SER A 102 20.03 -5.98 17.98
C SER A 102 18.94 -6.24 16.92
N LEU A 103 18.39 -7.44 16.89
CA LEU A 103 17.23 -7.76 16.06
C LEU A 103 15.98 -7.02 16.54
N HIS A 104 15.77 -6.97 17.86
CA HIS A 104 14.67 -6.22 18.47
C HIS A 104 14.70 -4.74 18.06
N GLN A 105 15.84 -4.06 18.21
CA GLN A 105 16.01 -2.66 17.81
C GLN A 105 15.73 -2.43 16.33
N ARG A 106 16.14 -3.34 15.45
CA ARG A 106 15.89 -3.23 14.01
C ARG A 106 14.41 -3.34 13.67
N LEU A 107 13.71 -4.29 14.28
CA LEU A 107 12.26 -4.41 14.08
C LEU A 107 11.53 -3.17 14.60
N LEU A 108 11.90 -2.65 15.77
CA LEU A 108 11.37 -1.38 16.29
C LEU A 108 11.59 -0.23 15.29
N ASN A 109 12.79 -0.09 14.74
CA ASN A 109 13.09 0.94 13.76
C ASN A 109 12.23 0.79 12.49
N GLN A 110 11.99 -0.43 12.04
CA GLN A 110 11.12 -0.68 10.89
C GLN A 110 9.66 -0.31 11.18
N PHE A 111 9.15 -0.65 12.37
CA PHE A 111 7.81 -0.23 12.79
C PHE A 111 7.69 1.29 12.94
N CYS A 112 8.70 1.95 13.48
CA CYS A 112 8.75 3.40 13.55
C CYS A 112 8.77 4.05 12.14
N ALA A 113 9.44 3.45 11.17
CA ALA A 113 9.44 3.91 9.79
C ALA A 113 8.05 3.73 9.14
N ASN A 114 7.41 2.58 9.37
CA ASN A 114 6.05 2.32 8.89
C ASN A 114 5.03 3.29 9.53
N LEU A 115 5.18 3.59 10.82
CA LEU A 115 4.33 4.57 11.51
C LEU A 115 4.48 5.97 10.90
N ARG A 116 5.72 6.42 10.66
CA ARG A 116 5.99 7.70 9.99
C ARG A 116 5.37 7.77 8.59
N SER A 117 5.48 6.71 7.81
CA SER A 117 4.85 6.62 6.49
C SER A 117 3.33 6.72 6.60
N THR A 118 2.72 6.04 7.57
CA THR A 118 1.26 6.12 7.83
C THR A 118 0.84 7.52 8.26
N GLN A 119 1.61 8.18 9.13
CA GLN A 119 1.34 9.56 9.54
C GLN A 119 1.45 10.54 8.37
N ALA A 120 2.49 10.41 7.53
CA ALA A 120 2.61 11.21 6.31
C ALA A 120 1.38 11.03 5.40
N HIS A 121 0.89 9.79 5.28
CA HIS A 121 -0.32 9.50 4.51
C HIS A 121 -1.58 10.16 5.10
N LEU A 122 -1.72 10.20 6.44
CA LEU A 122 -2.82 10.91 7.09
C LEU A 122 -2.79 12.43 6.80
N LEU A 123 -1.61 13.03 6.72
CA LEU A 123 -1.48 14.43 6.34
C LEU A 123 -1.91 14.67 4.88
N THR A 124 -1.63 13.74 3.97
CA THR A 124 -2.08 13.86 2.58
C THR A 124 -3.60 13.79 2.43
N ARG A 125 -4.33 13.19 3.39
CA ARG A 125 -5.81 13.18 3.39
C ARG A 125 -6.44 14.58 3.49
N ARG A 126 -5.71 15.59 3.98
CA ARG A 126 -6.14 16.99 3.99
C ARG A 126 -5.92 17.70 2.65
N ALA A 127 -5.10 17.11 1.77
CA ALA A 127 -4.85 17.68 0.45
C ALA A 127 -6.10 17.57 -0.45
N PRO A 128 -6.23 18.46 -1.46
CA PRO A 128 -7.28 18.35 -2.48
C PRO A 128 -7.32 16.97 -3.14
N PRO A 129 -8.50 16.48 -3.52
CA PRO A 129 -8.67 15.15 -4.13
C PRO A 129 -7.71 14.83 -5.28
N PRO A 130 -7.44 15.74 -6.24
CA PRO A 130 -6.50 15.44 -7.31
C PRO A 130 -5.07 15.19 -6.83
N GLN A 131 -4.61 15.93 -5.81
CA GLN A 131 -3.29 15.75 -5.22
C GLN A 131 -3.16 14.37 -4.56
N ARG A 132 -4.19 13.93 -3.84
CA ARG A 132 -4.23 12.59 -3.20
C ARG A 132 -4.12 11.47 -4.22
N ILE A 133 -4.83 11.60 -5.35
CA ILE A 133 -4.80 10.60 -6.42
C ILE A 133 -3.44 10.60 -7.12
N ALA A 134 -2.86 11.77 -7.42
CA ALA A 134 -1.53 11.87 -8.02
C ALA A 134 -0.46 11.24 -7.11
N ALA A 135 -0.46 11.57 -5.82
CA ALA A 135 0.45 10.99 -4.84
C ALA A 135 0.28 9.47 -4.71
N PHE A 136 -0.95 8.97 -4.74
CA PHE A 136 -1.23 7.54 -4.71
C PHE A 136 -0.68 6.81 -5.93
N LEU A 137 -0.88 7.34 -7.14
CA LEU A 137 -0.38 6.72 -8.38
C LEU A 137 1.15 6.68 -8.41
N LEU A 138 1.82 7.75 -7.97
CA LEU A 138 3.29 7.79 -7.86
C LEU A 138 3.80 6.79 -6.81
N CYS A 139 3.23 6.78 -5.63
CA CYS A 139 3.59 5.84 -4.57
C CYS A 139 3.38 4.38 -5.03
N LEU A 140 2.27 4.10 -5.71
CA LEU A 140 2.01 2.77 -6.24
C LEU A 140 3.03 2.37 -7.30
N HIS A 141 3.41 3.31 -8.17
CA HIS A 141 4.44 3.08 -9.19
C HIS A 141 5.82 2.78 -8.59
N GLU A 142 6.19 3.45 -7.50
CA GLU A 142 7.43 3.18 -6.77
C GLU A 142 7.40 1.84 -6.02
N ARG A 143 6.21 1.43 -5.53
CA ARG A 143 6.03 0.23 -4.70
C ARG A 143 5.82 -1.06 -5.50
N THR A 144 5.34 -0.95 -6.73
CA THR A 144 5.19 -2.08 -7.64
C THR A 144 6.44 -2.18 -8.51
N ALA A 145 6.99 -3.38 -8.65
CA ALA A 145 8.12 -3.58 -9.55
C ALA A 145 7.70 -3.14 -10.97
N PRO A 146 8.44 -2.22 -11.58
CA PRO A 146 8.11 -1.79 -12.94
C PRO A 146 8.24 -2.97 -13.90
N ASP A 147 7.37 -3.01 -14.91
CA ASP A 147 7.52 -3.96 -16.02
C ASP A 147 8.87 -3.64 -16.72
N PRO A 148 9.79 -4.61 -16.84
CA PRO A 148 11.07 -4.38 -17.50
C PRO A 148 10.93 -3.90 -18.96
N GLN A 149 9.82 -4.24 -19.63
CA GLN A 149 9.53 -3.86 -21.01
C GLN A 149 8.81 -2.51 -21.14
N ASP A 150 8.06 -2.12 -20.11
CA ASP A 150 7.35 -0.84 -20.09
C ASP A 150 7.39 -0.23 -18.67
N PRO A 151 8.45 0.50 -18.31
CA PRO A 151 8.59 1.10 -16.99
C PRO A 151 7.54 2.18 -16.69
N THR A 152 6.74 2.61 -17.66
CA THR A 152 5.63 3.56 -17.48
C THR A 152 4.31 2.88 -17.12
N LEU A 153 4.25 1.55 -17.27
CA LEU A 153 3.06 0.76 -16.99
C LEU A 153 2.87 0.59 -15.48
N LEU A 154 1.68 0.95 -15.00
CA LEU A 154 1.25 0.79 -13.63
C LEU A 154 0.13 -0.24 -13.53
N ILE A 155 0.35 -1.32 -12.80
CA ILE A 155 -0.67 -2.33 -12.49
C ILE A 155 -1.36 -1.91 -11.19
N ILE A 156 -2.69 -1.84 -11.21
CA ILE A 156 -3.54 -1.46 -10.08
C ILE A 156 -4.46 -2.64 -9.74
N PRO A 157 -4.02 -3.58 -8.88
CA PRO A 157 -4.82 -4.77 -8.57
C PRO A 157 -6.04 -4.46 -7.69
N MET A 158 -6.05 -3.29 -7.04
CA MET A 158 -7.10 -2.88 -6.13
C MET A 158 -8.39 -2.51 -6.88
N ARG A 159 -9.55 -2.82 -6.28
CA ARG A 159 -10.84 -2.34 -6.79
C ARG A 159 -10.97 -0.82 -6.61
N ARG A 160 -11.66 -0.16 -7.51
CA ARG A 160 -11.88 1.29 -7.44
C ARG A 160 -12.53 1.75 -6.12
N ILE A 161 -13.39 0.92 -5.55
CA ILE A 161 -14.00 1.21 -4.24
C ILE A 161 -12.95 1.17 -3.11
N ASP A 162 -12.04 0.21 -3.14
CA ASP A 162 -10.99 0.08 -2.12
C ASP A 162 -10.02 1.29 -2.17
N ILE A 163 -9.70 1.75 -3.39
CA ILE A 163 -8.88 2.97 -3.58
C ILE A 163 -9.63 4.22 -3.10
N ALA A 164 -10.91 4.33 -3.42
CA ALA A 164 -11.73 5.46 -2.99
C ALA A 164 -11.83 5.55 -1.46
N ASP A 165 -12.05 4.42 -0.79
CA ASP A 165 -12.05 4.34 0.69
C ASP A 165 -10.70 4.80 1.27
N PHE A 166 -9.61 4.23 0.75
CA PHE A 166 -8.25 4.57 1.19
C PHE A 166 -7.94 6.06 1.05
N LEU A 167 -8.35 6.66 -0.07
CA LEU A 167 -8.16 8.07 -0.36
C LEU A 167 -9.23 8.99 0.28
N ALA A 168 -10.21 8.44 1.00
CA ALA A 168 -11.36 9.15 1.54
C ALA A 168 -12.11 9.97 0.46
N LEU A 169 -12.45 9.29 -0.65
CA LEU A 169 -13.16 9.84 -1.81
C LEU A 169 -14.40 9.00 -2.11
N SER A 170 -15.34 9.58 -2.85
CA SER A 170 -16.34 8.77 -3.55
C SER A 170 -15.75 8.13 -4.81
N THR A 171 -16.26 6.97 -5.21
CA THR A 171 -15.87 6.32 -6.46
C THR A 171 -16.15 7.20 -7.69
N ALA A 172 -17.21 8.03 -7.62
CA ALA A 172 -17.52 9.01 -8.67
C ALA A 172 -16.46 10.10 -8.78
N SER A 173 -15.98 10.64 -7.65
CA SER A 173 -14.90 11.62 -7.61
C SER A 173 -13.59 11.04 -8.13
N LEU A 174 -13.26 9.82 -7.69
CA LEU A 174 -12.07 9.11 -8.17
C LEU A 174 -12.11 8.95 -9.70
N ARG A 175 -13.25 8.47 -10.26
CA ARG A 175 -13.41 8.27 -11.70
C ARG A 175 -13.31 9.59 -12.48
N ARG A 176 -13.96 10.65 -11.99
CA ARG A 176 -13.94 11.98 -12.64
C ARG A 176 -12.52 12.55 -12.71
N ILE A 177 -11.74 12.43 -11.64
CA ILE A 177 -10.38 12.97 -11.59
C ILE A 177 -9.42 12.13 -12.43
N LEU A 178 -9.52 10.81 -12.41
CA LEU A 178 -8.75 9.96 -13.33
C LEU A 178 -9.08 10.25 -14.80
N GLY A 179 -10.35 10.51 -15.13
CA GLY A 179 -10.76 10.95 -16.47
C GLY A 179 -10.13 12.29 -16.84
N TRP A 180 -10.07 13.25 -15.91
CA TRP A 180 -9.37 14.51 -16.13
C TRP A 180 -7.85 14.28 -16.35
N PHE A 181 -7.18 13.43 -15.59
CA PHE A 181 -5.77 13.10 -15.82
C PHE A 181 -5.55 12.50 -17.22
N GLN A 182 -6.49 11.70 -17.72
CA GLN A 182 -6.44 11.12 -19.05
C GLN A 182 -6.64 12.20 -20.15
N THR A 183 -7.63 13.08 -20.04
CA THR A 183 -7.84 14.17 -20.99
C THR A 183 -6.69 15.16 -21.00
N SER A 184 -5.99 15.32 -19.86
CA SER A 184 -4.76 16.12 -19.73
C SER A 184 -3.50 15.42 -20.24
N GLN A 185 -3.61 14.19 -20.76
CA GLN A 185 -2.47 13.40 -21.25
C GLN A 185 -1.41 13.12 -20.17
N TRP A 186 -1.83 12.99 -18.91
CA TRP A 186 -0.91 12.63 -17.83
C TRP A 186 -0.87 11.12 -17.61
N ILE A 187 -1.98 10.46 -17.89
CA ILE A 187 -2.12 9.01 -17.85
C ILE A 187 -2.91 8.51 -19.06
N GLU A 188 -2.75 7.23 -19.37
CA GLU A 188 -3.56 6.50 -20.34
C GLU A 188 -4.19 5.28 -19.65
N HIS A 189 -5.51 5.13 -19.75
CA HIS A 189 -6.20 3.93 -19.28
C HIS A 189 -6.11 2.82 -20.32
N LEU A 190 -5.40 1.74 -20.00
CA LEU A 190 -5.30 0.56 -20.86
C LEU A 190 -6.37 -0.48 -20.52
N SER A 191 -6.73 -0.59 -19.23
CA SER A 191 -7.81 -1.46 -18.75
C SER A 191 -8.29 -1.01 -17.35
N ALA A 192 -9.21 -1.77 -16.74
CA ALA A 192 -9.66 -1.52 -15.37
C ALA A 192 -8.51 -1.58 -14.34
N HIS A 193 -7.46 -2.35 -14.63
CA HIS A 193 -6.35 -2.62 -13.72
C HIS A 193 -4.98 -2.17 -14.25
N ARG A 194 -4.94 -1.47 -15.39
CA ARG A 194 -3.68 -1.05 -16.03
C ARG A 194 -3.77 0.39 -16.49
N ILE A 195 -2.82 1.19 -16.03
CA ILE A 195 -2.66 2.60 -16.41
C ILE A 195 -1.23 2.80 -16.89
N ARG A 196 -1.03 3.57 -17.94
CA ARG A 196 0.30 4.04 -18.34
C ARG A 196 0.46 5.48 -17.84
N ILE A 197 1.58 5.77 -17.17
CA ILE A 197 1.92 7.13 -16.76
C ILE A 197 2.63 7.82 -17.94
N LEU A 198 1.99 8.82 -18.53
CA LEU A 198 2.51 9.57 -19.67
C LEU A 198 3.36 10.77 -19.23
N ASN A 199 2.97 11.41 -18.11
CA ASN A 199 3.66 12.59 -17.60
C ASN A 199 3.87 12.51 -16.08
N PRO A 200 4.92 11.80 -15.62
CA PRO A 200 5.22 11.66 -14.20
C PRO A 200 5.55 13.01 -13.55
N GLN A 201 6.14 13.95 -14.29
CA GLN A 201 6.48 15.27 -13.76
C GLN A 201 5.23 16.10 -13.43
N ALA A 202 4.17 16.01 -14.24
CA ALA A 202 2.91 16.70 -13.97
C ALA A 202 2.25 16.12 -12.71
N LEU A 203 2.23 14.80 -12.56
CA LEU A 203 1.73 14.13 -11.34
C LEU A 203 2.54 14.52 -10.10
N THR A 204 3.88 14.57 -10.20
CA THR A 204 4.75 14.96 -9.09
C THR A 204 4.51 16.40 -8.65
N ARG A 205 4.40 17.35 -9.61
CA ARG A 205 4.07 18.75 -9.29
C ARG A 205 2.71 18.87 -8.62
N LEU A 206 1.70 18.18 -9.14
CA LEU A 206 0.38 18.18 -8.54
C LEU A 206 0.40 17.59 -7.13
N ALA A 207 1.08 16.45 -6.92
CA ALA A 207 1.20 15.82 -5.62
C ALA A 207 1.89 16.73 -4.58
N ALA A 208 2.85 17.55 -5.03
CA ALA A 208 3.55 18.56 -4.21
C ALA A 208 2.72 19.83 -3.93
N GLY A 209 1.49 19.92 -4.44
CA GLY A 209 0.62 21.08 -4.21
C GLY A 209 0.79 22.23 -5.21
N SER A 210 1.59 22.07 -6.24
CA SER A 210 1.70 23.07 -7.30
C SER A 210 0.47 23.01 -8.20
N PRO A 211 -0.11 24.18 -8.59
CA PRO A 211 -1.26 24.19 -9.51
C PRO A 211 -0.88 23.53 -10.84
N PRO A 212 -1.84 22.82 -11.46
CA PRO A 212 -1.61 22.25 -12.78
C PRO A 212 -1.30 23.39 -13.77
N THR A 213 -0.19 23.29 -14.47
CA THR A 213 0.08 24.17 -15.61
C THR A 213 -0.99 23.89 -16.67
N PRO A 214 -1.76 24.91 -17.13
CA PRO A 214 -2.67 24.71 -18.24
C PRO A 214 -1.87 24.25 -19.46
N HIS A 215 -2.40 23.23 -20.16
CA HIS A 215 -1.84 22.86 -21.46
C HIS A 215 -1.78 24.12 -22.33
N PRO A 216 -0.69 24.38 -23.06
CA PRO A 216 -0.73 25.35 -24.12
C PRO A 216 -1.81 24.86 -25.09
N THR A 217 -2.94 25.54 -25.11
CA THR A 217 -3.90 25.42 -26.19
C THR A 217 -3.12 25.62 -27.49
N GLN A 218 -3.04 24.56 -28.32
CA GLN A 218 -2.55 24.71 -29.67
C GLN A 218 -3.37 25.84 -30.29
N GLY A 219 -2.69 26.92 -30.58
CA GLY A 219 -3.29 28.12 -31.13
C GLY A 219 -4.13 27.76 -32.33
N ALA A 220 -5.33 28.32 -32.37
CA ALA A 220 -6.10 28.44 -33.54
C ALA A 220 -5.23 29.09 -34.65
N ALA A 221 -4.80 28.29 -35.59
CA ALA A 221 -4.29 28.82 -36.86
C ALA A 221 -5.52 29.30 -37.63
N SER A 222 -5.59 30.60 -37.73
CA SER A 222 -6.49 31.30 -38.70
C SER A 222 -6.05 31.02 -40.12
#